data_1e454807046f0d01632045ff561c5096
#
_entry.id   1e454807046f0d01632045ff561c5096
#
_cell.length_a   1.000
_cell.length_b   1.000
_cell.length_c   1.000
_cell.angle_alpha   90.00
_cell.angle_beta   90.00
_cell.angle_gamma   90.00
#
_symmetry.space_group_name_H-M   'P 1'
#
loop_
_entity.id
_entity.type
_entity.pdbx_description
1 polymer ?
#
loop_
_entity_poly.entity_id
_entity_poly.type
_entity_poly.pdbx_seq_one_letter_code
_entity_poly.pdbx_strand_id
1 'polypeptide(L)'
;MTALLPGLSGSEATLSADTAAPFARRRSDAAQLLNPGATPTIPAAAPVVVPTLSLLLIDDDPGIVQVLGRMLCGLGHLRFALSGQDALRLARESAPDVVLVDADMPGMSGFEFCALMKADPQLAEVPVIFVSSHGEVETEVAAFAAGAADFIRKPPAAEVVMVRVRTQLRLKALADALRRAALVDGLTGVANRRRFDEQLQSECERALRNGEPLSLLMIDVDHFKRYNDRYGHPAGDLCLQEVATAVQGLVRRPADQVARYGGEEFAMLLPQTDLTGASHLAERVVAAVEALCIPHEGSPPRRVVTVSVGVASASRMPAANHTALSAEALIRAADQALYAAKAAGRCQSQTYRPPIATGEFGGAID
;
A
#
# COMPACT_ATOMS: atom_id res chain seq x y z
N MET A 1 73.86 10.52 -25.33
CA MET A 1 73.66 11.87 -25.87
C MET A 1 72.35 12.40 -25.38
N THR A 2 72.50 13.24 -24.48
CA THR A 2 71.78 14.25 -23.77
C THR A 2 70.86 15.11 -24.68
N ALA A 3 69.61 15.30 -24.32
CA ALA A 3 68.93 16.55 -24.61
C ALA A 3 67.74 16.75 -23.66
N LEU A 4 67.82 17.89 -22.99
CA LEU A 4 66.98 18.42 -21.94
C LEU A 4 65.52 18.77 -22.40
N LEU A 5 64.63 18.68 -21.41
CA LEU A 5 63.35 19.38 -21.37
C LEU A 5 63.52 20.90 -21.10
N PRO A 6 62.53 21.71 -21.43
CA PRO A 6 62.12 22.78 -20.52
C PRO A 6 60.66 22.66 -20.10
N GLY A 7 60.42 23.06 -18.84
CA GLY A 7 59.21 23.05 -18.14
C GLY A 7 58.19 24.08 -18.58
N LEU A 8 56.91 23.84 -18.23
CA LEU A 8 55.88 24.85 -18.16
C LEU A 8 55.19 24.77 -16.80
N SER A 9 55.25 25.90 -16.16
CA SER A 9 54.73 26.27 -14.86
C SER A 9 53.23 26.09 -14.72
N GLY A 10 52.79 25.78 -13.50
CA GLY A 10 51.42 25.61 -13.10
C GLY A 10 50.53 26.83 -13.26
N SER A 11 49.25 26.56 -13.40
CA SER A 11 48.20 27.42 -12.91
C SER A 11 47.19 26.54 -12.19
N GLU A 12 47.26 26.61 -10.86
CA GLU A 12 46.20 26.13 -9.98
C GLU A 12 44.93 26.92 -10.30
N ALA A 13 43.97 26.28 -10.93
CA ALA A 13 42.59 26.82 -11.02
C ALA A 13 41.92 26.41 -9.72
N THR A 14 41.87 27.30 -8.76
CA THR A 14 40.97 27.24 -7.60
C THR A 14 39.52 27.23 -8.09
N LEU A 15 38.90 26.07 -8.08
CA LEU A 15 37.44 25.92 -8.22
C LEU A 15 36.80 26.51 -6.97
N SER A 16 36.15 27.66 -7.15
CA SER A 16 35.34 28.34 -6.17
C SER A 16 34.21 27.38 -5.65
N ALA A 17 34.23 27.14 -4.36
CA ALA A 17 33.25 26.33 -3.61
C ALA A 17 32.00 27.19 -3.30
N ASP A 18 31.23 27.60 -4.28
CA ASP A 18 30.08 28.48 -4.06
C ASP A 18 28.76 28.01 -4.72
N THR A 19 28.68 26.73 -5.13
CA THR A 19 27.46 26.20 -5.76
C THR A 19 26.72 25.15 -4.91
N ALA A 20 27.13 24.88 -3.67
CA ALA A 20 26.54 23.85 -2.81
C ALA A 20 25.77 24.37 -1.58
N ALA A 21 25.30 25.60 -1.58
CA ALA A 21 24.81 26.20 -0.35
C ALA A 21 23.49 26.97 -0.43
N PRO A 22 22.34 26.27 -0.64
CA PRO A 22 21.15 26.74 0.08
C PRO A 22 20.63 25.75 1.16
N PHE A 23 21.07 24.50 1.17
CA PHE A 23 20.52 23.49 2.11
C PHE A 23 21.25 23.41 3.46
N ALA A 24 22.49 23.87 3.57
CA ALA A 24 23.25 23.77 4.80
C ALA A 24 22.96 24.87 5.85
N ARG A 25 22.44 26.03 5.42
CA ARG A 25 22.24 27.19 6.33
C ARG A 25 21.03 27.12 7.26
N ARG A 26 20.03 26.26 6.98
CA ARG A 26 18.83 26.16 7.86
C ARG A 26 19.01 25.19 9.05
N ARG A 27 20.06 24.36 9.09
CA ARG A 27 20.34 23.52 10.26
C ARG A 27 21.03 24.26 11.40
N SER A 28 21.71 25.39 11.15
CA SER A 28 22.42 26.14 12.20
C SER A 28 21.50 27.10 12.97
N ASP A 29 20.45 27.62 12.32
CA ASP A 29 19.57 28.61 12.96
C ASP A 29 18.48 27.95 13.86
N ALA A 30 18.17 26.69 13.61
CA ALA A 30 17.27 25.92 14.48
C ALA A 30 17.96 25.45 15.80
N ALA A 31 19.27 25.44 15.83
CA ALA A 31 20.02 25.02 17.02
C ALA A 31 20.19 26.13 18.08
N GLN A 32 19.89 27.38 17.76
CA GLN A 32 20.07 28.52 18.69
C GLN A 32 18.82 28.91 19.49
N LEU A 33 17.68 28.22 19.28
CA LEU A 33 16.43 28.47 20.02
C LEU A 33 16.10 27.41 21.08
N LEU A 34 16.99 26.46 21.32
CA LEU A 34 16.80 25.45 22.36
C LEU A 34 17.36 25.91 23.69
N ASN A 35 16.47 26.20 24.64
CA ASN A 35 16.73 26.52 26.04
C ASN A 35 17.56 25.36 26.67
N PRO A 36 18.75 25.59 27.28
CA PRO A 36 19.64 24.53 27.76
C PRO A 36 19.17 23.80 29.03
N GLY A 37 17.91 23.93 29.41
CA GLY A 37 17.33 23.30 30.61
C GLY A 37 16.16 22.34 30.34
N ALA A 38 15.70 22.16 29.12
CA ALA A 38 14.60 21.24 28.83
C ALA A 38 15.15 19.89 28.36
N THR A 39 15.12 18.88 29.21
CA THR A 39 15.28 17.47 28.81
C THR A 39 14.19 17.13 27.78
N PRO A 40 14.52 16.67 26.56
CA PRO A 40 13.48 16.31 25.61
C PRO A 40 12.72 15.11 26.17
N THR A 41 11.48 15.34 26.58
CA THR A 41 10.54 14.26 26.88
C THR A 41 10.21 13.58 25.56
N ILE A 42 10.84 12.44 25.29
CA ILE A 42 10.46 11.56 24.17
C ILE A 42 9.02 11.16 24.47
N PRO A 43 8.03 11.50 23.61
CA PRO A 43 6.67 11.02 23.81
C PRO A 43 6.74 9.50 23.83
N ALA A 44 6.17 8.90 24.89
CA ALA A 44 6.09 7.45 25.01
C ALA A 44 5.50 6.90 23.69
N ALA A 45 6.26 6.06 23.01
CA ALA A 45 5.80 5.40 21.81
C ALA A 45 4.46 4.74 22.13
N ALA A 46 3.44 5.02 21.33
CA ALA A 46 2.17 4.33 21.43
C ALA A 46 2.45 2.82 21.49
N PRO A 47 1.73 2.04 22.30
CA PRO A 47 2.01 0.62 22.41
C PRO A 47 1.92 0.02 21.03
N VAL A 48 3.03 -0.58 20.56
CA VAL A 48 3.07 -1.35 19.34
C VAL A 48 2.13 -2.51 19.58
N VAL A 49 0.94 -2.46 18.97
CA VAL A 49 0.01 -3.60 18.95
C VAL A 49 0.72 -4.66 18.13
N VAL A 50 1.41 -5.57 18.80
CA VAL A 50 1.95 -6.77 18.15
C VAL A 50 0.72 -7.56 17.70
N PRO A 51 0.51 -7.78 16.40
CA PRO A 51 -0.62 -8.55 15.92
C PRO A 51 -0.59 -9.93 16.57
N THR A 52 -1.64 -10.25 17.33
CA THR A 52 -1.75 -11.56 17.98
C THR A 52 -1.99 -12.58 16.88
N LEU A 53 -1.09 -13.54 16.71
CA LEU A 53 -1.23 -14.63 15.75
C LEU A 53 -2.56 -15.36 15.95
N SER A 54 -3.24 -15.74 14.88
CA SER A 54 -4.51 -16.47 14.89
C SER A 54 -4.32 -17.85 14.26
N LEU A 55 -4.59 -18.89 15.03
CA LEU A 55 -4.50 -20.30 14.61
C LEU A 55 -5.90 -20.90 14.55
N LEU A 56 -6.21 -21.70 13.52
CA LEU A 56 -7.46 -22.44 13.39
C LEU A 56 -7.18 -23.96 13.45
N LEU A 57 -7.77 -24.64 14.42
CA LEU A 57 -7.67 -26.09 14.60
C LEU A 57 -8.99 -26.75 14.19
N ILE A 58 -8.91 -27.77 13.35
CA ILE A 58 -10.06 -28.43 12.74
C ILE A 58 -9.90 -29.95 12.90
N ASP A 59 -10.76 -30.54 13.66
CA ASP A 59 -10.80 -31.99 13.88
C ASP A 59 -12.19 -32.34 14.41
N ASP A 60 -12.81 -33.40 13.94
CA ASP A 60 -14.14 -33.86 14.42
C ASP A 60 -14.09 -34.47 15.78
N ASP A 61 -12.90 -34.88 16.29
CA ASP A 61 -12.68 -35.31 17.67
C ASP A 61 -12.31 -34.12 18.57
N PRO A 62 -13.23 -33.69 19.48
CA PRO A 62 -12.94 -32.63 20.45
C PRO A 62 -11.74 -32.94 21.36
N GLY A 63 -11.41 -34.22 21.59
CA GLY A 63 -10.26 -34.64 22.39
C GLY A 63 -8.94 -34.25 21.69
N ILE A 64 -8.84 -34.47 20.39
CA ILE A 64 -7.68 -34.10 19.59
C ILE A 64 -7.54 -32.57 19.54
N VAL A 65 -8.65 -31.83 19.31
CA VAL A 65 -8.67 -30.36 19.37
C VAL A 65 -8.13 -29.86 20.71
N GLN A 66 -8.54 -30.46 21.82
CA GLN A 66 -8.07 -30.07 23.15
C GLN A 66 -6.57 -30.37 23.34
N VAL A 67 -6.08 -31.51 22.84
CA VAL A 67 -4.65 -31.87 22.91
C VAL A 67 -3.80 -30.90 22.10
N LEU A 68 -4.17 -30.69 20.85
CA LEU A 68 -3.48 -29.73 19.98
C LEU A 68 -3.54 -28.29 20.53
N GLY A 69 -4.69 -27.90 21.08
CA GLY A 69 -4.87 -26.60 21.71
C GLY A 69 -3.92 -26.37 22.89
N ARG A 70 -3.70 -27.41 23.73
CA ARG A 70 -2.72 -27.33 24.83
C ARG A 70 -1.29 -27.26 24.34
N MET A 71 -0.94 -27.97 23.26
CA MET A 71 0.39 -27.94 22.66
C MET A 71 0.73 -26.56 22.06
N LEU A 72 -0.29 -25.88 21.51
CA LEU A 72 -0.13 -24.60 20.82
C LEU A 72 -0.45 -23.39 21.71
N CYS A 73 -0.81 -23.64 22.98
CA CYS A 73 -1.06 -22.61 23.97
C CYS A 73 0.16 -21.67 24.08
N GLY A 74 -0.07 -20.37 23.95
CA GLY A 74 0.98 -19.35 24.01
C GLY A 74 1.58 -18.93 22.66
N LEU A 75 1.18 -19.54 21.52
CA LEU A 75 1.56 -19.06 20.19
C LEU A 75 0.67 -17.90 19.70
N GLY A 76 -0.57 -17.82 20.16
CA GLY A 76 -1.53 -16.82 19.71
C GLY A 76 -2.96 -17.15 20.08
N HIS A 77 -3.91 -16.52 19.40
CA HIS A 77 -5.34 -16.76 19.58
C HIS A 77 -5.73 -18.05 18.83
N LEU A 78 -6.25 -19.05 19.59
CA LEU A 78 -6.69 -20.32 19.03
C LEU A 78 -8.20 -20.29 18.78
N ARG A 79 -8.61 -20.67 17.58
CA ARG A 79 -9.99 -20.91 17.17
C ARG A 79 -10.16 -22.37 16.81
N PHE A 80 -11.35 -22.90 16.99
CA PHE A 80 -11.64 -24.32 16.82
C PHE A 80 -12.87 -24.54 15.95
N ALA A 81 -12.84 -25.56 15.13
CA ALA A 81 -14.00 -26.08 14.41
C ALA A 81 -14.02 -27.61 14.48
N LEU A 82 -15.21 -28.19 14.57
CA LEU A 82 -15.44 -29.63 14.58
C LEU A 82 -15.96 -30.16 13.24
N SER A 83 -16.00 -29.26 12.21
CA SER A 83 -16.38 -29.63 10.85
C SER A 83 -15.68 -28.71 9.83
N GLY A 84 -15.46 -29.21 8.61
CA GLY A 84 -14.88 -28.43 7.52
C GLY A 84 -15.74 -27.21 7.12
N GLN A 85 -17.07 -27.33 7.23
CA GLN A 85 -17.99 -26.23 6.90
C GLN A 85 -17.89 -25.07 7.90
N ASP A 86 -17.89 -25.36 9.20
CA ASP A 86 -17.70 -24.34 10.23
C ASP A 86 -16.32 -23.71 10.15
N ALA A 87 -15.31 -24.53 9.87
CA ALA A 87 -13.94 -24.05 9.66
C ALA A 87 -13.85 -23.05 8.52
N LEU A 88 -14.47 -23.34 7.38
CA LEU A 88 -14.45 -22.44 6.21
C LEU A 88 -15.19 -21.14 6.51
N ARG A 89 -16.31 -21.17 7.24
CA ARG A 89 -17.01 -19.97 7.71
C ARG A 89 -16.11 -19.13 8.62
N LEU A 90 -15.50 -19.74 9.63
CA LEU A 90 -14.58 -19.06 10.55
C LEU A 90 -13.37 -18.46 9.82
N ALA A 91 -12.80 -19.18 8.85
CA ALA A 91 -11.67 -18.70 8.08
C ALA A 91 -12.04 -17.46 7.25
N ARG A 92 -13.24 -17.41 6.65
CA ARG A 92 -13.74 -16.25 5.87
C ARG A 92 -14.11 -15.07 6.74
N GLU A 93 -14.62 -15.28 7.95
CA GLU A 93 -14.89 -14.20 8.91
C GLU A 93 -13.60 -13.48 9.32
N SER A 94 -12.53 -14.23 9.49
CA SER A 94 -11.20 -13.72 9.84
C SER A 94 -10.14 -14.73 9.42
N ALA A 95 -9.32 -14.39 8.43
CA ALA A 95 -8.27 -15.26 7.93
C ALA A 95 -7.27 -15.63 9.04
N PRO A 96 -6.99 -16.93 9.28
CA PRO A 96 -6.00 -17.35 10.25
C PRO A 96 -4.57 -17.22 9.70
N ASP A 97 -3.57 -17.18 10.58
CA ASP A 97 -2.16 -17.21 10.18
C ASP A 97 -1.67 -18.63 9.85
N VAL A 98 -2.30 -19.66 10.40
CA VAL A 98 -2.06 -21.08 10.09
C VAL A 98 -3.30 -21.90 10.43
N VAL A 99 -3.55 -22.95 9.65
CA VAL A 99 -4.60 -23.94 9.87
C VAL A 99 -3.96 -25.28 10.15
N LEU A 100 -4.46 -26.00 11.17
CA LEU A 100 -4.24 -27.43 11.35
C LEU A 100 -5.58 -28.15 11.10
N VAL A 101 -5.58 -29.13 10.20
CA VAL A 101 -6.82 -29.81 9.79
C VAL A 101 -6.64 -31.32 9.77
N ASP A 102 -7.62 -32.06 10.32
CA ASP A 102 -7.69 -33.50 10.14
C ASP A 102 -8.02 -33.83 8.66
N ALA A 103 -7.36 -34.84 8.12
CA ALA A 103 -7.62 -35.32 6.76
C ALA A 103 -9.03 -35.94 6.63
N ASP A 104 -9.42 -36.72 7.63
CA ASP A 104 -10.60 -37.59 7.60
C ASP A 104 -11.68 -37.04 8.55
N MET A 105 -12.56 -36.20 8.02
CA MET A 105 -13.69 -35.66 8.76
C MET A 105 -15.01 -36.02 8.08
N PRO A 106 -16.10 -36.24 8.84
CA PRO A 106 -17.40 -36.49 8.27
C PRO A 106 -17.94 -35.26 7.52
N GLY A 107 -18.57 -35.50 6.38
CA GLY A 107 -19.16 -34.47 5.52
C GLY A 107 -18.12 -33.84 4.62
N MET A 108 -17.44 -32.76 5.02
CA MET A 108 -16.35 -32.12 4.28
C MET A 108 -15.01 -32.66 4.81
N SER A 109 -14.27 -33.36 3.98
CA SER A 109 -12.92 -33.84 4.29
C SER A 109 -11.91 -32.67 4.40
N GLY A 110 -10.77 -32.91 5.08
CA GLY A 110 -9.68 -31.94 5.14
C GLY A 110 -9.13 -31.58 3.77
N PHE A 111 -9.16 -32.52 2.82
CA PHE A 111 -8.72 -32.27 1.44
C PHE A 111 -9.65 -31.31 0.71
N GLU A 112 -10.96 -31.50 0.80
CA GLU A 112 -11.96 -30.60 0.22
C GLU A 112 -11.89 -29.20 0.85
N PHE A 113 -11.74 -29.15 2.18
CA PHE A 113 -11.51 -27.89 2.90
C PHE A 113 -10.25 -27.17 2.38
N CYS A 114 -9.12 -27.87 2.25
CA CYS A 114 -7.87 -27.30 1.75
C CYS A 114 -8.04 -26.77 0.33
N ALA A 115 -8.67 -27.53 -0.57
CA ALA A 115 -8.93 -27.10 -1.93
C ALA A 115 -9.78 -25.82 -1.99
N LEU A 116 -10.83 -25.72 -1.15
CA LEU A 116 -11.66 -24.52 -1.05
C LEU A 116 -10.87 -23.30 -0.50
N MET A 117 -10.01 -23.52 0.50
CA MET A 117 -9.10 -22.49 1.01
C MET A 117 -8.17 -21.97 -0.09
N LYS A 118 -7.59 -22.87 -0.90
CA LYS A 118 -6.65 -22.52 -1.99
C LYS A 118 -7.34 -21.87 -3.18
N ALA A 119 -8.63 -22.12 -3.39
CA ALA A 119 -9.43 -21.47 -4.42
C ALA A 119 -9.91 -20.06 -4.02
N ASP A 120 -9.91 -19.72 -2.74
CA ASP A 120 -10.35 -18.42 -2.23
C ASP A 120 -9.18 -17.42 -2.20
N PRO A 121 -9.21 -16.30 -2.96
CA PRO A 121 -8.10 -15.35 -3.05
C PRO A 121 -7.68 -14.75 -1.70
N GLN A 122 -8.60 -14.67 -0.72
CA GLN A 122 -8.30 -14.13 0.62
C GLN A 122 -7.63 -15.16 1.53
N LEU A 123 -7.80 -16.46 1.23
CA LEU A 123 -7.35 -17.57 2.07
C LEU A 123 -6.23 -18.41 1.42
N ALA A 124 -6.00 -18.25 0.13
CA ALA A 124 -5.06 -19.06 -0.66
C ALA A 124 -3.64 -19.14 -0.07
N GLU A 125 -3.19 -18.02 0.52
CA GLU A 125 -1.84 -17.90 1.09
C GLU A 125 -1.73 -18.41 2.54
N VAL A 126 -2.86 -18.78 3.16
CA VAL A 126 -2.83 -19.33 4.53
C VAL A 126 -2.23 -20.75 4.49
N PRO A 127 -1.16 -21.03 5.26
CA PRO A 127 -0.59 -22.37 5.33
C PRO A 127 -1.54 -23.33 6.01
N VAL A 128 -1.77 -24.47 5.36
CA VAL A 128 -2.59 -25.58 5.88
C VAL A 128 -1.66 -26.74 6.23
N ILE A 129 -1.73 -27.22 7.47
CA ILE A 129 -1.00 -28.37 7.98
C ILE A 129 -1.99 -29.50 8.21
N PHE A 130 -1.83 -30.62 7.54
CA PHE A 130 -2.65 -31.78 7.79
C PHE A 130 -2.17 -32.51 9.05
N VAL A 131 -3.14 -33.04 9.83
CA VAL A 131 -2.89 -33.90 11.01
C VAL A 131 -3.71 -35.16 10.81
N SER A 132 -3.09 -36.29 10.44
CA SER A 132 -3.83 -37.52 10.06
C SER A 132 -3.29 -38.77 10.73
N SER A 133 -4.20 -39.72 10.97
CA SER A 133 -3.89 -41.09 11.45
C SER A 133 -3.32 -41.97 10.34
N HIS A 134 -3.62 -41.65 9.08
CA HIS A 134 -3.14 -42.39 7.94
C HIS A 134 -1.72 -41.92 7.60
N GLY A 135 -0.73 -42.72 7.96
CA GLY A 135 0.68 -42.43 7.73
C GLY A 135 1.22 -43.02 6.45
N GLU A 136 0.38 -43.36 5.50
CA GLU A 136 0.77 -43.89 4.20
C GLU A 136 1.35 -42.77 3.33
N VAL A 137 2.36 -43.11 2.53
CA VAL A 137 3.03 -42.14 1.66
C VAL A 137 2.04 -41.50 0.67
N GLU A 138 1.07 -42.26 0.23
CA GLU A 138 0.01 -41.85 -0.70
C GLU A 138 -0.84 -40.71 -0.10
N THR A 139 -1.19 -40.77 1.17
CA THR A 139 -1.96 -39.71 1.86
C THR A 139 -1.15 -38.44 2.02
N GLU A 140 0.13 -38.56 2.37
CA GLU A 140 1.03 -37.41 2.47
C GLU A 140 1.22 -36.72 1.11
N VAL A 141 1.43 -37.48 0.04
CA VAL A 141 1.53 -36.97 -1.33
C VAL A 141 0.22 -36.28 -1.77
N ALA A 142 -0.93 -36.90 -1.47
CA ALA A 142 -2.23 -36.31 -1.75
C ALA A 142 -2.45 -34.97 -1.01
N ALA A 143 -2.01 -34.86 0.25
CA ALA A 143 -2.08 -33.62 1.01
C ALA A 143 -1.27 -32.49 0.35
N PHE A 144 -0.03 -32.76 -0.04
CA PHE A 144 0.78 -31.76 -0.77
C PHE A 144 0.21 -31.42 -2.15
N ALA A 145 -0.36 -32.39 -2.86
CA ALA A 145 -1.04 -32.14 -4.14
C ALA A 145 -2.29 -31.26 -3.97
N ALA A 146 -2.99 -31.36 -2.84
CA ALA A 146 -4.10 -30.48 -2.47
C ALA A 146 -3.66 -29.05 -2.03
N GLY A 147 -2.36 -28.79 -1.93
CA GLY A 147 -1.81 -27.50 -1.55
C GLY A 147 -1.46 -27.36 -0.06
N ALA A 148 -1.31 -28.48 0.67
CA ALA A 148 -0.83 -28.44 2.04
C ALA A 148 0.58 -27.86 2.14
N ALA A 149 0.83 -27.10 3.21
CA ALA A 149 2.14 -26.58 3.55
C ALA A 149 2.99 -27.59 4.34
N ASP A 150 2.33 -28.50 5.08
CA ASP A 150 3.00 -29.52 5.87
C ASP A 150 2.02 -30.66 6.27
N PHE A 151 2.58 -31.74 6.85
CA PHE A 151 1.82 -32.92 7.27
C PHE A 151 2.35 -33.44 8.61
N ILE A 152 1.46 -33.78 9.54
CA ILE A 152 1.77 -34.33 10.88
C ILE A 152 1.02 -35.61 11.06
N ARG A 153 1.72 -36.69 11.50
CA ARG A 153 1.10 -37.98 11.82
C ARG A 153 0.52 -37.99 13.23
N LYS A 154 -0.67 -38.59 13.41
CA LYS A 154 -1.25 -38.92 14.72
C LYS A 154 -0.62 -40.19 15.27
N PRO A 155 -0.36 -40.32 16.58
CA PRO A 155 -0.53 -39.30 17.61
C PRO A 155 0.53 -38.21 17.48
N PRO A 156 0.14 -36.94 17.55
CA PRO A 156 1.09 -35.84 17.36
C PRO A 156 2.01 -35.69 18.59
N ALA A 157 3.33 -35.63 18.36
CA ALA A 157 4.29 -35.24 19.38
C ALA A 157 4.31 -33.72 19.53
N ALA A 158 4.26 -33.21 20.75
CA ALA A 158 4.15 -31.77 21.01
C ALA A 158 5.32 -30.96 20.37
N GLU A 159 6.54 -31.49 20.45
CA GLU A 159 7.72 -30.85 19.87
C GLU A 159 7.61 -30.75 18.34
N VAL A 160 7.10 -31.82 17.69
CA VAL A 160 6.94 -31.86 16.23
C VAL A 160 5.86 -30.84 15.79
N VAL A 161 4.70 -30.84 16.46
CA VAL A 161 3.64 -29.86 16.18
C VAL A 161 4.17 -28.45 16.33
N MET A 162 4.83 -28.15 17.43
CA MET A 162 5.36 -26.83 17.74
C MET A 162 6.38 -26.35 16.71
N VAL A 163 7.32 -27.22 16.31
CA VAL A 163 8.37 -26.88 15.33
C VAL A 163 7.74 -26.62 13.95
N ARG A 164 6.83 -27.47 13.49
CA ARG A 164 6.19 -27.34 12.19
C ARG A 164 5.30 -26.10 12.12
N VAL A 165 4.47 -25.85 13.11
CA VAL A 165 3.62 -24.65 13.18
C VAL A 165 4.47 -23.37 13.20
N ARG A 166 5.52 -23.32 14.04
CA ARG A 166 6.44 -22.15 14.06
C ARG A 166 7.14 -21.94 12.73
N THR A 167 7.53 -23.02 12.05
CA THR A 167 8.17 -22.93 10.73
C THR A 167 7.22 -22.31 9.71
N GLN A 168 5.95 -22.77 9.65
CA GLN A 168 4.97 -22.23 8.71
C GLN A 168 4.61 -20.78 9.03
N LEU A 169 4.44 -20.44 10.30
CA LEU A 169 4.22 -19.05 10.73
C LEU A 169 5.39 -18.15 10.34
N ARG A 170 6.62 -18.62 10.49
CA ARG A 170 7.82 -17.85 10.08
C ARG A 170 7.89 -17.67 8.55
N LEU A 171 7.62 -18.72 7.78
CA LEU A 171 7.60 -18.64 6.31
C LEU A 171 6.53 -17.69 5.83
N LYS A 172 5.31 -17.75 6.40
CA LYS A 172 4.24 -16.80 6.10
C LYS A 172 4.66 -15.37 6.43
N ALA A 173 5.20 -15.12 7.62
CA ALA A 173 5.65 -13.79 8.03
C ALA A 173 6.73 -13.22 7.09
N LEU A 174 7.66 -14.05 6.62
CA LEU A 174 8.68 -13.64 5.64
C LEU A 174 8.07 -13.35 4.28
N ALA A 175 7.15 -14.20 3.79
CA ALA A 175 6.43 -13.97 2.54
C ALA A 175 5.62 -12.68 2.59
N ASP A 176 4.88 -12.44 3.69
CA ASP A 176 4.13 -11.21 3.90
C ASP A 176 5.03 -9.97 4.01
N ALA A 177 6.20 -10.09 4.64
CA ALA A 177 7.19 -9.01 4.72
C ALA A 177 7.77 -8.67 3.34
N LEU A 178 8.14 -9.69 2.55
CA LEU A 178 8.60 -9.51 1.16
C LEU A 178 7.51 -8.86 0.30
N ARG A 179 6.26 -9.32 0.43
CA ARG A 179 5.11 -8.75 -0.27
C ARG A 179 4.90 -7.29 0.12
N ARG A 180 4.95 -6.97 1.43
CA ARG A 180 4.88 -5.57 1.90
C ARG A 180 6.02 -4.72 1.37
N ALA A 181 7.26 -5.21 1.38
CA ALA A 181 8.41 -4.50 0.81
C ALA A 181 8.24 -4.25 -0.69
N ALA A 182 7.64 -5.22 -1.42
CA ALA A 182 7.33 -5.08 -2.84
C ALA A 182 6.14 -4.14 -3.14
N LEU A 183 5.41 -3.65 -2.13
CA LEU A 183 4.23 -2.77 -2.26
C LEU A 183 4.50 -1.32 -1.86
N VAL A 184 5.73 -0.98 -1.49
CA VAL A 184 6.17 0.37 -1.12
C VAL A 184 7.10 0.92 -2.21
N ASP A 185 7.01 2.21 -2.49
CA ASP A 185 7.97 2.90 -3.36
C ASP A 185 9.29 3.13 -2.62
N GLY A 186 10.37 2.60 -3.16
CA GLY A 186 11.69 2.60 -2.50
C GLY A 186 12.30 4.00 -2.31
N LEU A 187 11.87 5.00 -3.08
CA LEU A 187 12.36 6.36 -2.94
C LEU A 187 11.56 7.15 -1.89
N THR A 188 10.24 7.10 -1.97
CA THR A 188 9.36 8.01 -1.22
C THR A 188 8.73 7.40 0.02
N GLY A 189 8.77 6.07 0.16
CA GLY A 189 8.21 5.35 1.30
C GLY A 189 6.67 5.27 1.32
N VAL A 190 5.95 5.87 0.36
CA VAL A 190 4.50 5.69 0.18
C VAL A 190 4.19 4.40 -0.57
N ALA A 191 2.93 4.04 -0.73
CA ALA A 191 2.58 2.89 -1.56
C ALA A 191 3.09 3.05 -3.00
N ASN A 192 3.49 1.95 -3.63
CA ASN A 192 3.81 1.97 -5.05
C ASN A 192 2.55 1.78 -5.91
N ARG A 193 2.69 1.91 -7.23
CA ARG A 193 1.61 1.75 -8.20
C ARG A 193 0.86 0.42 -8.05
N ARG A 194 1.60 -0.68 -7.85
CA ARG A 194 0.99 -2.01 -7.73
C ARG A 194 0.02 -2.08 -6.54
N ARG A 195 0.45 -1.60 -5.39
CA ARG A 195 -0.42 -1.56 -4.19
C ARG A 195 -1.62 -0.66 -4.40
N PHE A 196 -1.42 0.47 -5.09
CA PHE A 196 -2.50 1.38 -5.43
C PHE A 196 -3.55 0.70 -6.32
N ASP A 197 -3.13 0.02 -7.39
CA ASP A 197 -4.02 -0.66 -8.33
C ASP A 197 -4.84 -1.77 -7.63
N GLU A 198 -4.18 -2.59 -6.77
CA GLU A 198 -4.82 -3.64 -5.99
C GLU A 198 -5.88 -3.06 -5.02
N GLN A 199 -5.54 -1.98 -4.31
CA GLN A 199 -6.47 -1.34 -3.36
C GLN A 199 -7.61 -0.62 -4.06
N LEU A 200 -7.34 0.10 -5.15
CA LEU A 200 -8.37 0.78 -5.92
C LEU A 200 -9.43 -0.21 -6.43
N GLN A 201 -9.03 -1.36 -6.97
CA GLN A 201 -9.94 -2.40 -7.41
C GLN A 201 -10.85 -2.88 -6.26
N SER A 202 -10.26 -3.19 -5.12
CA SER A 202 -10.99 -3.64 -3.93
C SER A 202 -11.98 -2.60 -3.40
N GLU A 203 -11.57 -1.31 -3.36
CA GLU A 203 -12.43 -0.23 -2.89
C GLU A 203 -13.54 0.12 -3.89
N CYS A 204 -13.32 -0.03 -5.19
CA CYS A 204 -14.38 0.09 -6.19
C CYS A 204 -15.47 -0.96 -5.97
N GLU A 205 -15.10 -2.22 -5.76
CA GLU A 205 -16.04 -3.29 -5.48
C GLU A 205 -16.80 -3.08 -4.16
N ARG A 206 -16.10 -2.58 -3.13
CA ARG A 206 -16.69 -2.26 -1.84
C ARG A 206 -17.68 -1.09 -1.94
N ALA A 207 -17.29 -0.02 -2.61
CA ALA A 207 -18.14 1.16 -2.83
C ALA A 207 -19.43 0.80 -3.58
N LEU A 208 -19.33 -0.08 -4.60
CA LEU A 208 -20.47 -0.61 -5.32
C LEU A 208 -21.42 -1.42 -4.42
N ARG A 209 -20.86 -2.33 -3.60
CA ARG A 209 -21.70 -3.16 -2.70
C ARG A 209 -22.43 -2.34 -1.64
N ASN A 210 -21.74 -1.33 -1.09
CA ASN A 210 -22.27 -0.56 0.05
C ASN A 210 -22.99 0.72 -0.35
N GLY A 211 -22.91 1.15 -1.63
CA GLY A 211 -23.41 2.45 -2.07
C GLY A 211 -22.64 3.63 -1.47
N GLU A 212 -21.37 3.41 -1.07
CA GLU A 212 -20.53 4.43 -0.45
C GLU A 212 -19.79 5.27 -1.49
N PRO A 213 -19.52 6.56 -1.23
CA PRO A 213 -18.73 7.39 -2.13
C PRO A 213 -17.26 6.92 -2.13
N LEU A 214 -16.63 7.00 -3.30
CA LEU A 214 -15.21 6.74 -3.48
C LEU A 214 -14.61 7.86 -4.33
N SER A 215 -13.53 8.47 -3.87
CA SER A 215 -12.86 9.53 -4.61
C SER A 215 -11.39 9.22 -4.84
N LEU A 216 -10.85 9.78 -5.91
CA LEU A 216 -9.48 9.64 -6.35
C LEU A 216 -8.90 11.02 -6.69
N LEU A 217 -7.70 11.30 -6.19
CA LEU A 217 -6.88 12.42 -6.60
C LEU A 217 -5.68 11.88 -7.40
N MET A 218 -5.46 12.44 -8.59
CA MET A 218 -4.20 12.31 -9.33
C MET A 218 -3.40 13.60 -9.18
N ILE A 219 -2.15 13.50 -8.78
CA ILE A 219 -1.28 14.61 -8.37
C ILE A 219 -0.01 14.54 -9.21
N ASP A 220 0.44 15.65 -9.76
CA ASP A 220 1.66 15.71 -10.56
C ASP A 220 2.49 16.94 -10.17
N VAL A 221 3.80 16.74 -10.02
CA VAL A 221 4.73 17.82 -9.66
C VAL A 221 5.00 18.70 -10.87
N ASP A 222 4.59 19.96 -10.80
CA ASP A 222 4.66 20.90 -11.91
C ASP A 222 6.09 21.15 -12.36
N HIS A 223 6.31 21.02 -13.67
CA HIS A 223 7.61 21.29 -14.30
C HIS A 223 8.77 20.44 -13.76
N PHE A 224 8.53 19.24 -13.21
CA PHE A 224 9.53 18.43 -12.56
C PHE A 224 10.72 18.07 -13.45
N LYS A 225 10.50 17.85 -14.76
CA LYS A 225 11.60 17.66 -15.71
C LYS A 225 12.56 18.85 -15.73
N ARG A 226 12.04 20.10 -15.74
CA ARG A 226 12.88 21.31 -15.68
C ARG A 226 13.61 21.44 -14.36
N TYR A 227 13.03 20.93 -13.28
CA TYR A 227 13.68 20.85 -11.98
C TYR A 227 14.90 19.94 -12.05
N ASN A 228 14.73 18.72 -12.57
CA ASN A 228 15.82 17.77 -12.73
C ASN A 228 16.92 18.27 -13.68
N ASP A 229 16.53 18.88 -14.80
CA ASP A 229 17.48 19.44 -15.77
C ASP A 229 18.36 20.56 -15.14
N ARG A 230 17.82 21.28 -14.14
CA ARG A 230 18.54 22.37 -13.48
C ARG A 230 19.32 21.97 -12.25
N TYR A 231 18.74 21.12 -11.39
CA TYR A 231 19.30 20.81 -10.08
C TYR A 231 19.88 19.38 -9.98
N GLY A 232 19.69 18.58 -11.02
CA GLY A 232 20.12 17.20 -11.10
C GLY A 232 19.13 16.20 -10.45
N HIS A 233 19.22 14.93 -10.85
CA HIS A 233 18.36 13.87 -10.35
C HIS A 233 18.40 13.67 -8.82
N PRO A 234 19.57 13.76 -8.13
CA PRO A 234 19.58 13.62 -6.68
C PRO A 234 18.75 14.70 -5.94
N ALA A 235 18.73 15.92 -6.46
CA ALA A 235 17.86 16.98 -5.90
C ALA A 235 16.39 16.71 -6.20
N GLY A 236 16.08 16.15 -7.39
CA GLY A 236 14.74 15.69 -7.73
C GLY A 236 14.23 14.58 -6.82
N ASP A 237 15.09 13.63 -6.49
CA ASP A 237 14.75 12.55 -5.56
C ASP A 237 14.39 13.08 -4.16
N LEU A 238 15.17 14.02 -3.62
CA LEU A 238 14.86 14.70 -2.36
C LEU A 238 13.56 15.49 -2.44
N CYS A 239 13.33 16.22 -3.55
CA CYS A 239 12.08 16.93 -3.78
C CYS A 239 10.87 15.99 -3.72
N LEU A 240 10.93 14.83 -4.39
CA LEU A 240 9.85 13.84 -4.37
C LEU A 240 9.62 13.27 -2.98
N GLN A 241 10.67 13.05 -2.18
CA GLN A 241 10.56 12.61 -0.79
C GLN A 241 9.85 13.64 0.10
N GLU A 242 10.18 14.92 -0.05
CA GLU A 242 9.54 16.01 0.69
C GLU A 242 8.07 16.18 0.28
N VAL A 243 7.76 16.13 -1.02
CA VAL A 243 6.39 16.16 -1.54
C VAL A 243 5.58 14.97 -1.02
N ALA A 244 6.12 13.75 -1.10
CA ALA A 244 5.45 12.55 -0.59
C ALA A 244 5.15 12.67 0.91
N THR A 245 6.11 13.18 1.70
CA THR A 245 5.96 13.38 3.15
C THR A 245 4.86 14.40 3.45
N ALA A 246 4.82 15.53 2.72
CA ALA A 246 3.79 16.55 2.88
C ALA A 246 2.39 16.01 2.55
N VAL A 247 2.26 15.28 1.43
CA VAL A 247 1.00 14.69 1.00
C VAL A 247 0.54 13.59 1.97
N GLN A 248 1.44 12.71 2.40
CA GLN A 248 1.15 11.66 3.39
C GLN A 248 0.71 12.24 4.73
N GLY A 249 1.25 13.37 5.15
CA GLY A 249 0.87 14.08 6.38
C GLY A 249 -0.57 14.61 6.39
N LEU A 250 -1.24 14.66 5.23
CA LEU A 250 -2.63 15.07 5.12
C LEU A 250 -3.63 13.93 5.30
N VAL A 251 -3.18 12.68 5.16
CA VAL A 251 -3.98 11.47 5.37
C VAL A 251 -4.22 11.27 6.86
N ARG A 252 -5.49 11.14 7.24
CA ARG A 252 -5.90 11.00 8.65
C ARG A 252 -6.63 9.70 8.95
N ARG A 253 -7.19 9.05 7.93
CA ARG A 253 -7.96 7.82 8.06
C ARG A 253 -7.12 6.63 7.64
N PRO A 254 -7.20 5.48 8.32
CA PRO A 254 -6.45 4.28 7.93
C PRO A 254 -6.79 3.75 6.53
N ALA A 255 -7.99 4.06 6.03
CA ALA A 255 -8.45 3.63 4.72
C ALA A 255 -7.94 4.54 3.58
N ASP A 256 -7.56 5.79 3.88
CA ASP A 256 -6.99 6.70 2.88
C ASP A 256 -5.57 6.26 2.53
N GLN A 257 -5.22 6.29 1.26
CA GLN A 257 -3.91 5.85 0.79
C GLN A 257 -3.26 6.88 -0.12
N VAL A 258 -1.97 7.13 0.11
CA VAL A 258 -1.10 7.85 -0.83
C VAL A 258 -0.19 6.83 -1.51
N ALA A 259 -0.03 6.98 -2.82
CA ALA A 259 0.85 6.16 -3.62
C ALA A 259 1.66 7.01 -4.60
N ARG A 260 2.86 6.55 -4.94
CA ARG A 260 3.58 7.04 -6.10
C ARG A 260 3.12 6.23 -7.31
N TYR A 261 2.43 6.90 -8.23
CA TYR A 261 1.83 6.28 -9.40
C TYR A 261 2.85 6.04 -10.51
N GLY A 262 3.82 6.96 -10.66
CA GLY A 262 4.96 6.82 -11.57
C GLY A 262 5.75 8.12 -11.70
N GLY A 263 7.06 8.07 -11.86
CA GLY A 263 7.89 9.27 -12.03
C GLY A 263 7.64 10.33 -10.96
N GLU A 264 7.07 11.46 -11.37
CA GLU A 264 6.66 12.58 -10.54
C GLU A 264 5.17 12.58 -10.17
N GLU A 265 4.45 11.51 -10.50
CA GLU A 265 3.01 11.40 -10.28
C GLU A 265 2.70 10.65 -8.99
N PHE A 266 1.77 11.20 -8.21
CA PHE A 266 1.20 10.59 -7.02
C PHE A 266 -0.30 10.40 -7.18
N ALA A 267 -0.85 9.42 -6.45
CA ALA A 267 -2.28 9.18 -6.36
C ALA A 267 -2.71 9.17 -4.89
N MET A 268 -3.94 9.63 -4.62
CA MET A 268 -4.54 9.54 -3.30
C MET A 268 -5.93 8.92 -3.42
N LEU A 269 -6.11 7.74 -2.84
CA LEU A 269 -7.37 7.01 -2.80
C LEU A 269 -8.11 7.35 -1.51
N LEU A 270 -9.38 7.73 -1.63
CA LEU A 270 -10.19 8.26 -0.53
C LEU A 270 -11.52 7.51 -0.45
N PRO A 271 -11.56 6.34 0.20
CA PRO A 271 -12.80 5.64 0.48
C PRO A 271 -13.75 6.47 1.35
N GLN A 272 -15.06 6.27 1.18
CA GLN A 272 -16.10 6.96 1.95
C GLN A 272 -15.97 8.49 1.96
N THR A 273 -15.44 9.04 0.86
CA THR A 273 -15.25 10.48 0.69
C THR A 273 -15.91 10.93 -0.60
N ASP A 274 -16.78 11.90 -0.48
CA ASP A 274 -17.49 12.50 -1.61
C ASP A 274 -16.62 13.52 -2.36
N LEU A 275 -17.15 14.04 -3.47
CA LEU A 275 -16.42 15.01 -4.29
C LEU A 275 -16.06 16.29 -3.52
N THR A 276 -16.92 16.73 -2.61
CA THR A 276 -16.70 17.95 -1.83
C THR A 276 -15.51 17.77 -0.87
N GLY A 277 -15.52 16.66 -0.11
CA GLY A 277 -14.42 16.31 0.79
C GLY A 277 -13.10 16.10 0.05
N ALA A 278 -13.15 15.42 -1.11
CA ALA A 278 -12.00 15.20 -1.95
C ALA A 278 -11.43 16.51 -2.53
N SER A 279 -12.29 17.44 -2.96
CA SER A 279 -11.87 18.76 -3.47
C SER A 279 -11.17 19.60 -2.40
N HIS A 280 -11.73 19.63 -1.18
CA HIS A 280 -11.07 20.31 -0.06
C HIS A 280 -9.70 19.71 0.28
N LEU A 281 -9.58 18.37 0.20
CA LEU A 281 -8.29 17.73 0.43
C LEU A 281 -7.30 18.06 -0.69
N ALA A 282 -7.75 18.10 -1.94
CA ALA A 282 -6.91 18.48 -3.09
C ALA A 282 -6.37 19.91 -2.96
N GLU A 283 -7.19 20.88 -2.52
CA GLU A 283 -6.73 22.25 -2.24
C GLU A 283 -5.68 22.26 -1.14
N ARG A 284 -5.86 21.47 -0.09
CA ARG A 284 -4.86 21.33 0.98
C ARG A 284 -3.57 20.70 0.51
N VAL A 285 -3.63 19.73 -0.43
CA VAL A 285 -2.43 19.14 -1.06
C VAL A 285 -1.64 20.22 -1.80
N VAL A 286 -2.30 21.02 -2.64
CA VAL A 286 -1.66 22.12 -3.37
C VAL A 286 -0.99 23.09 -2.39
N ALA A 287 -1.72 23.54 -1.38
CA ALA A 287 -1.20 24.48 -0.38
C ALA A 287 -0.04 23.88 0.46
N ALA A 288 -0.12 22.62 0.83
CA ALA A 288 0.92 21.95 1.62
C ALA A 288 2.24 21.81 0.86
N VAL A 289 2.18 21.47 -0.44
CA VAL A 289 3.37 21.37 -1.28
C VAL A 289 3.95 22.75 -1.54
N GLU A 290 3.15 23.75 -1.85
CA GLU A 290 3.63 25.12 -2.03
C GLU A 290 4.30 25.68 -0.75
N ALA A 291 3.75 25.33 0.43
CA ALA A 291 4.29 25.74 1.71
C ALA A 291 5.66 25.12 2.06
N LEU A 292 6.11 24.07 1.36
CA LEU A 292 7.47 23.55 1.47
C LEU A 292 8.51 24.57 1.02
N CYS A 293 8.12 25.54 0.18
CA CYS A 293 8.99 26.58 -0.37
C CYS A 293 10.28 26.02 -1.01
N ILE A 294 10.23 24.82 -1.61
CA ILE A 294 11.37 24.22 -2.30
C ILE A 294 11.68 25.10 -3.53
N PRO A 295 12.90 25.69 -3.65
CA PRO A 295 13.22 26.59 -4.75
C PRO A 295 13.13 25.90 -6.11
N HIS A 296 12.41 26.50 -7.08
CA HIS A 296 12.30 26.00 -8.45
C HIS A 296 12.34 27.17 -9.45
N GLU A 297 13.53 27.62 -9.80
CA GLU A 297 13.70 28.77 -10.71
C GLU A 297 13.14 28.54 -12.13
N GLY A 298 12.97 27.26 -12.54
CA GLY A 298 12.35 26.88 -13.82
C GLY A 298 10.82 26.91 -13.82
N SER A 299 10.16 27.29 -12.70
CA SER A 299 8.71 27.36 -12.57
C SER A 299 8.19 28.79 -12.28
N PRO A 300 8.28 29.72 -13.26
CA PRO A 300 7.72 31.04 -13.09
C PRO A 300 6.17 31.01 -13.10
N PRO A 301 5.49 31.94 -12.42
CA PRO A 301 6.03 33.08 -11.67
C PRO A 301 6.39 32.73 -10.21
N ARG A 302 5.99 31.57 -9.68
CA ARG A 302 6.08 31.23 -8.25
C ARG A 302 7.49 30.91 -7.77
N ARG A 303 8.35 30.37 -8.66
CA ARG A 303 9.75 29.98 -8.38
C ARG A 303 9.92 28.98 -7.24
N VAL A 304 8.88 28.24 -6.92
CA VAL A 304 8.88 27.12 -5.97
C VAL A 304 8.24 25.91 -6.61
N VAL A 305 8.50 24.74 -6.03
CA VAL A 305 7.83 23.48 -6.42
C VAL A 305 6.36 23.58 -6.09
N THR A 306 5.52 23.24 -7.05
CA THR A 306 4.06 23.17 -6.93
C THR A 306 3.53 21.86 -7.49
N VAL A 307 2.28 21.57 -7.24
CA VAL A 307 1.58 20.41 -7.80
C VAL A 307 0.27 20.83 -8.45
N SER A 308 -0.10 20.13 -9.50
CA SER A 308 -1.45 20.14 -10.06
C SER A 308 -2.20 18.90 -9.61
N VAL A 309 -3.50 19.03 -9.32
CA VAL A 309 -4.32 17.93 -8.80
C VAL A 309 -5.59 17.79 -9.61
N GLY A 310 -5.85 16.57 -10.09
CA GLY A 310 -7.12 16.17 -10.69
C GLY A 310 -7.96 15.36 -9.71
N VAL A 311 -9.23 15.71 -9.53
CA VAL A 311 -10.15 15.07 -8.59
C VAL A 311 -11.29 14.40 -9.34
N ALA A 312 -11.53 13.13 -9.05
CA ALA A 312 -12.70 12.38 -9.52
C ALA A 312 -13.42 11.71 -8.35
N SER A 313 -14.74 11.59 -8.45
CA SER A 313 -15.54 10.86 -7.47
C SER A 313 -16.54 9.94 -8.18
N ALA A 314 -16.66 8.73 -7.68
CA ALA A 314 -17.58 7.72 -8.20
C ALA A 314 -19.04 8.13 -8.17
N SER A 315 -19.47 8.92 -7.18
CA SER A 315 -20.82 9.42 -7.03
C SER A 315 -21.29 10.35 -8.17
N ARG A 316 -20.37 10.80 -9.02
CA ARG A 316 -20.65 11.70 -10.16
C ARG A 316 -20.40 11.08 -11.53
N MET A 317 -20.06 9.80 -11.59
CA MET A 317 -19.87 9.15 -12.89
C MET A 317 -21.25 8.83 -13.51
N PRO A 318 -21.47 9.18 -14.81
CA PRO A 318 -22.73 8.86 -15.46
C PRO A 318 -22.94 7.35 -15.44
N ALA A 319 -24.10 6.93 -14.92
CA ALA A 319 -24.56 5.55 -14.99
C ALA A 319 -25.00 5.19 -16.41
N ALA A 320 -24.17 5.46 -17.41
CA ALA A 320 -24.41 4.99 -18.76
C ALA A 320 -24.23 3.46 -18.75
N ASN A 321 -25.36 2.76 -18.71
CA ASN A 321 -25.49 1.32 -18.81
C ASN A 321 -24.91 0.54 -17.64
N HIS A 322 -25.47 0.60 -16.42
CA HIS A 322 -25.21 -0.37 -15.35
C HIS A 322 -23.80 -1.01 -15.30
N THR A 323 -22.84 -0.43 -15.99
CA THR A 323 -21.47 -0.87 -16.05
C THR A 323 -20.78 -0.29 -14.83
N ALA A 324 -20.57 -1.14 -13.90
CA ALA A 324 -19.86 -1.01 -12.64
C ALA A 324 -18.87 0.15 -12.62
N LEU A 325 -18.84 0.89 -11.52
CA LEU A 325 -17.74 1.73 -11.13
C LEU A 325 -16.43 0.95 -11.37
N SER A 326 -15.71 1.27 -12.45
CA SER A 326 -14.44 0.61 -12.74
C SER A 326 -13.28 1.49 -12.29
N ALA A 327 -12.26 0.86 -11.75
CA ALA A 327 -11.01 1.52 -11.39
C ALA A 327 -10.44 2.36 -12.53
N GLU A 328 -10.46 1.81 -13.75
CA GLU A 328 -9.99 2.51 -14.96
C GLU A 328 -10.79 3.77 -15.30
N ALA A 329 -12.13 3.73 -15.12
CA ALA A 329 -12.97 4.88 -15.39
C ALA A 329 -12.69 6.00 -14.39
N LEU A 330 -12.45 5.66 -13.12
CA LEU A 330 -12.11 6.63 -12.08
C LEU A 330 -10.74 7.26 -12.31
N ILE A 331 -9.74 6.46 -12.70
CA ILE A 331 -8.40 6.95 -13.08
C ILE A 331 -8.52 7.91 -14.27
N ARG A 332 -9.18 7.50 -15.36
CA ARG A 332 -9.35 8.36 -16.55
C ARG A 332 -10.04 9.69 -16.21
N ALA A 333 -11.02 9.68 -15.34
CA ALA A 333 -11.71 10.89 -14.91
C ALA A 333 -10.77 11.83 -14.11
N ALA A 334 -9.98 11.28 -13.19
CA ALA A 334 -9.00 12.05 -12.43
C ALA A 334 -7.88 12.61 -13.32
N ASP A 335 -7.39 11.83 -14.29
CA ASP A 335 -6.39 12.27 -15.26
C ASP A 335 -6.89 13.42 -16.15
N GLN A 336 -8.15 13.35 -16.62
CA GLN A 336 -8.75 14.45 -17.37
C GLN A 336 -8.83 15.73 -16.53
N ALA A 337 -9.19 15.61 -15.26
CA ALA A 337 -9.21 16.75 -14.35
C ALA A 337 -7.80 17.28 -14.08
N LEU A 338 -6.80 16.41 -13.94
CA LEU A 338 -5.40 16.80 -13.79
C LEU A 338 -4.88 17.56 -15.03
N TYR A 339 -5.21 17.06 -16.20
CA TYR A 339 -4.89 17.76 -17.45
C TYR A 339 -5.51 19.16 -17.50
N ALA A 340 -6.78 19.30 -17.09
CA ALA A 340 -7.45 20.60 -16.99
C ALA A 340 -6.76 21.53 -15.99
N ALA A 341 -6.31 21.02 -14.83
CA ALA A 341 -5.54 21.80 -13.86
C ALA A 341 -4.21 22.30 -14.43
N LYS A 342 -3.49 21.45 -15.16
CA LYS A 342 -2.23 21.83 -15.86
C LYS A 342 -2.49 22.87 -16.95
N ALA A 343 -3.56 22.75 -17.73
CA ALA A 343 -3.95 23.67 -18.79
C ALA A 343 -4.40 25.04 -18.25
N ALA A 344 -5.05 25.06 -17.08
CA ALA A 344 -5.54 26.30 -16.44
C ALA A 344 -4.45 27.09 -15.68
N GLY A 345 -3.17 26.71 -15.81
CA GLY A 345 -2.05 27.47 -15.25
C GLY A 345 -1.32 26.78 -14.12
N ARG A 346 -1.60 25.49 -13.85
CA ARG A 346 -0.95 24.67 -12.82
C ARG A 346 -1.17 25.18 -11.38
N CYS A 347 -0.50 24.57 -10.40
CA CYS A 347 -0.60 24.93 -8.98
C CYS A 347 -2.05 25.10 -8.50
N GLN A 348 -2.88 24.15 -8.83
CA GLN A 348 -4.32 24.15 -8.51
C GLN A 348 -4.90 22.76 -8.59
N SER A 349 -6.11 22.60 -8.06
CA SER A 349 -6.93 21.42 -8.25
C SER A 349 -8.07 21.68 -9.22
N GLN A 350 -8.46 20.65 -9.98
CA GLN A 350 -9.65 20.66 -10.83
C GLN A 350 -10.45 19.39 -10.59
N THR A 351 -11.76 19.52 -10.65
CA THR A 351 -12.67 18.38 -10.51
C THR A 351 -13.12 17.88 -11.88
N TYR A 352 -13.22 16.56 -12.03
CA TYR A 352 -13.78 15.97 -13.21
C TYR A 352 -15.25 16.42 -13.38
N ARG A 353 -15.56 16.95 -14.55
CA ARG A 353 -16.93 17.28 -14.98
C ARG A 353 -17.25 16.42 -16.20
N PRO A 354 -18.21 15.49 -16.11
CA PRO A 354 -18.63 14.75 -17.29
C PRO A 354 -19.09 15.72 -18.36
N PRO A 355 -18.82 15.46 -19.65
CA PRO A 355 -19.32 16.28 -20.72
C PRO A 355 -20.84 16.38 -20.62
N ILE A 356 -21.38 17.59 -20.71
CA ILE A 356 -22.81 17.82 -20.77
C ILE A 356 -23.27 17.13 -22.06
N ALA A 357 -24.13 16.12 -21.95
CA ALA A 357 -24.80 15.56 -23.11
C ALA A 357 -25.62 16.71 -23.76
N THR A 358 -25.11 17.28 -24.80
CA THR A 358 -25.88 18.19 -25.65
C THR A 358 -26.96 17.34 -26.30
N GLY A 359 -28.07 17.22 -25.60
CA GLY A 359 -29.29 16.72 -26.22
C GLY A 359 -29.60 17.62 -27.41
N GLU A 360 -29.53 17.05 -28.60
CA GLU A 360 -30.13 17.64 -29.78
C GLU A 360 -31.62 17.84 -29.50
N PHE A 361 -31.99 19.05 -29.06
CA PHE A 361 -33.34 19.52 -29.22
C PHE A 361 -33.55 19.88 -30.72
N GLY A 362 -33.60 18.84 -31.53
CA GLY A 362 -34.16 18.93 -32.87
C GLY A 362 -35.67 19.00 -32.75
N GLY A 363 -36.19 20.12 -32.31
CA GLY A 363 -37.61 20.42 -32.46
C GLY A 363 -37.89 20.82 -33.91
N ALA A 364 -38.32 19.86 -34.73
CA ALA A 364 -39.03 20.20 -35.94
C ALA A 364 -40.39 20.76 -35.53
N ILE A 365 -40.56 22.03 -35.75
CA ILE A 365 -41.88 22.69 -35.78
C ILE A 365 -42.35 22.57 -37.24
N ASP A 366 -43.37 21.77 -37.49
CA ASP A 366 -44.33 21.91 -38.57
C ASP A 366 -45.75 21.94 -37.99
#